data_6ab89e8ed8c7d0bc225466335a918f72
#
_entry.id   6ab89e8ed8c7d0bc225466335a918f72
#
_cell.length_a   1.000
_cell.length_b   1.000
_cell.length_c   1.000
_cell.angle_alpha   90.00
_cell.angle_beta   90.00
_cell.angle_gamma   90.00
#
_symmetry.space_group_name_H-M   'P 1'
#
loop_
_entity.id
_entity.type
_entity.pdbx_description
1 polymer ?
#
loop_
_entity_poly.entity_id
_entity_poly.type
_entity_poly.pdbx_seq_one_letter_code
_entity_poly.pdbx_strand_id
1 'polypeptide(L)'
;MIEGVISPWNKNNQFYKDLILEVSRHCSINPRTKWKEISRDKKKLIMFGDSKNLSFFNSYNGWSYNEQYLGVIGFLEKKLKRSDVWQREELGKYMNKFLCEACSGTRLKKEALAVKIHKRHIFDITKLSIDKALNWFKELEENLSEYQKIISSRIVKEIIDRLSFLNNVGLGYLQLSRSSTTLSGGESQRIRLASQIGSGLTGVLYVLDEPSIGLHQRDNKKLIKTLKKLRDLGNSVIVVEHDEETIRASDYIIDIGLEAGVNGGNVIAEGNLDQIIKNKKSITAKYLSNELDVKVSKKRNLERDNFIQVKGAKGNNLKNINIKFPLNNFICITGVSGGGKSSLIIETLYKALSKKINNSNLK
;
A
#
# COMPACT_ATOMS: atom_id res chain seq x y z
N MET A 1 1.83 3.68 35.92
CA MET A 1 2.73 2.78 35.13
C MET A 1 2.17 1.36 35.05
N ILE A 2 1.68 0.76 36.13
CA ILE A 2 1.16 -0.62 36.13
C ILE A 2 -0.10 -0.78 35.26
N GLU A 3 -0.87 0.27 35.06
CA GLU A 3 -2.14 0.25 34.29
C GLU A 3 -1.99 0.23 32.76
N GLY A 4 -0.83 -0.17 32.22
CA GLY A 4 -0.63 -0.33 30.77
C GLY A 4 -0.38 0.97 30.02
N VAL A 5 0.07 2.01 30.68
CA VAL A 5 0.42 3.30 30.06
C VAL A 5 1.64 3.18 29.13
N ILE A 6 2.57 2.28 29.46
CA ILE A 6 3.71 1.95 28.58
C ILE A 6 3.27 0.79 27.68
N SER A 7 2.74 1.12 26.53
CA SER A 7 2.10 0.17 25.60
C SER A 7 2.94 -1.09 25.28
N PRO A 8 4.28 -1.01 25.10
CA PRO A 8 5.10 -2.20 24.87
C PRO A 8 5.19 -3.17 26.06
N TRP A 9 4.82 -2.73 27.25
CA TRP A 9 4.90 -3.53 28.47
C TRP A 9 3.54 -4.13 28.82
N ASN A 10 3.34 -5.38 28.43
CA ASN A 10 2.08 -6.08 28.65
C ASN A 10 1.85 -6.32 30.15
N LYS A 11 0.82 -5.70 30.70
CA LYS A 11 0.44 -5.81 32.11
C LYS A 11 0.08 -7.24 32.57
N ASN A 12 -0.22 -8.13 31.65
CA ASN A 12 -0.56 -9.52 31.97
C ASN A 12 0.68 -10.43 32.02
N ASN A 13 1.84 -9.95 31.60
CA ASN A 13 3.10 -10.68 31.62
C ASN A 13 3.87 -10.35 32.90
N GLN A 14 4.23 -11.37 33.69
CA GLN A 14 4.92 -11.23 34.98
C GLN A 14 6.29 -10.53 34.82
N PHE A 15 7.03 -10.84 33.75
CA PHE A 15 8.30 -10.17 33.46
C PHE A 15 8.18 -8.64 33.42
N TYR A 16 7.13 -8.14 32.71
CA TYR A 16 6.92 -6.70 32.61
C TYR A 16 6.40 -6.07 33.90
N LYS A 17 5.70 -6.83 34.76
CA LYS A 17 5.34 -6.36 36.11
C LYS A 17 6.56 -6.14 36.96
N ASP A 18 7.47 -7.13 37.00
CA ASP A 18 8.70 -7.06 37.74
C ASP A 18 9.59 -5.92 37.22
N LEU A 19 9.72 -5.77 35.91
CA LEU A 19 10.43 -4.67 35.27
C LEU A 19 9.86 -3.29 35.68
N ILE A 20 8.53 -3.13 35.68
CA ILE A 20 7.87 -1.88 36.07
C ILE A 20 8.16 -1.55 37.53
N LEU A 21 8.18 -2.55 38.42
CA LEU A 21 8.49 -2.35 39.84
C LEU A 21 9.94 -1.89 40.05
N GLU A 22 10.90 -2.54 39.38
CA GLU A 22 12.31 -2.15 39.47
C GLU A 22 12.57 -0.75 38.89
N VAL A 23 12.04 -0.46 37.73
CA VAL A 23 12.14 0.88 37.13
C VAL A 23 11.48 1.94 38.02
N SER A 24 10.37 1.60 38.66
CA SER A 24 9.71 2.51 39.60
C SER A 24 10.55 2.81 40.83
N ARG A 25 11.24 1.79 41.40
CA ARG A 25 12.18 1.97 42.50
C ARG A 25 13.35 2.84 42.08
N HIS A 26 13.97 2.53 40.94
CA HIS A 26 15.09 3.29 40.41
C HIS A 26 14.75 4.77 40.18
N CYS A 27 13.60 5.06 39.62
CA CYS A 27 13.14 6.41 39.39
C CYS A 27 12.56 7.10 40.66
N SER A 28 12.50 6.41 41.80
CA SER A 28 11.83 6.88 43.03
C SER A 28 10.39 7.36 42.73
N ILE A 29 9.59 6.49 42.10
CA ILE A 29 8.21 6.75 41.73
C ILE A 29 7.34 5.65 42.31
N ASN A 30 6.18 6.00 42.87
CA ASN A 30 5.18 5.00 43.21
C ASN A 30 4.63 4.36 41.93
N PRO A 31 4.64 3.02 41.79
CA PRO A 31 4.16 2.32 40.60
C PRO A 31 2.71 2.67 40.21
N ARG A 32 1.89 3.12 41.16
CA ARG A 32 0.48 3.52 40.94
C ARG A 32 0.31 4.97 40.50
N THR A 33 1.39 5.80 40.55
CA THR A 33 1.32 7.21 40.13
C THR A 33 0.88 7.31 38.66
N LYS A 34 -0.08 8.19 38.40
CA LYS A 34 -0.55 8.44 37.03
C LYS A 34 0.54 9.07 36.19
N TRP A 35 0.65 8.67 34.92
CA TRP A 35 1.68 9.20 34.01
C TRP A 35 1.73 10.72 33.95
N LYS A 36 0.55 11.39 34.00
CA LYS A 36 0.45 12.85 33.97
C LYS A 36 1.13 13.52 35.16
N GLU A 37 1.14 12.89 36.31
CA GLU A 37 1.68 13.39 37.59
C GLU A 37 3.19 13.18 37.74
N ILE A 38 3.80 12.36 36.88
CA ILE A 38 5.26 12.10 36.87
C ILE A 38 5.98 13.31 36.27
N SER A 39 7.05 13.79 36.93
CA SER A 39 7.87 14.90 36.45
C SER A 39 8.50 14.60 35.09
N ARG A 40 8.86 15.66 34.34
CA ARG A 40 9.46 15.56 33.01
C ARG A 40 10.78 14.76 33.01
N ASP A 41 11.63 14.99 34.02
CA ASP A 41 12.92 14.33 34.14
C ASP A 41 12.77 12.84 34.41
N LYS A 42 11.86 12.45 35.31
CA LYS A 42 11.55 11.05 35.58
C LYS A 42 10.91 10.35 34.36
N LYS A 43 10.07 11.04 33.60
CA LYS A 43 9.56 10.54 32.31
C LYS A 43 10.70 10.30 31.32
N LYS A 44 11.66 11.23 31.24
CA LYS A 44 12.83 11.09 30.38
C LYS A 44 13.68 9.86 30.79
N LEU A 45 13.91 9.69 32.10
CA LEU A 45 14.63 8.54 32.63
C LEU A 45 13.92 7.20 32.30
N ILE A 46 12.60 7.13 32.45
CA ILE A 46 11.83 5.94 32.10
C ILE A 46 11.96 5.62 30.60
N MET A 47 11.87 6.63 29.74
CA MET A 47 11.85 6.44 28.28
C MET A 47 13.22 6.16 27.70
N PHE A 48 14.28 6.82 28.18
CA PHE A 48 15.61 6.78 27.57
C PHE A 48 16.67 6.05 28.44
N GLY A 49 16.33 5.73 29.70
CA GLY A 49 17.26 5.11 30.64
C GLY A 49 18.34 6.05 31.18
N ASP A 50 19.32 5.47 31.84
CA ASP A 50 20.54 6.13 32.31
C ASP A 50 21.75 5.19 32.24
N SER A 51 22.89 5.66 32.75
CA SER A 51 24.15 4.85 32.83
C SER A 51 24.20 3.85 33.95
N LYS A 52 23.20 3.81 34.85
CA LYS A 52 23.20 2.93 36.02
C LYS A 52 22.71 1.54 35.69
N ASN A 53 23.33 0.55 36.31
CA ASN A 53 22.84 -0.81 36.21
C ASN A 53 21.69 -1.04 37.19
N LEU A 54 20.68 -1.77 36.77
CA LEU A 54 19.58 -2.23 37.60
C LEU A 54 19.69 -3.73 37.79
N SER A 55 19.36 -4.17 39.02
CA SER A 55 19.22 -5.59 39.33
C SER A 55 17.80 -6.02 39.01
N PHE A 56 17.65 -6.69 37.91
CA PHE A 56 16.34 -7.24 37.46
C PHE A 56 16.16 -8.62 38.09
N PHE A 57 15.06 -8.81 38.80
CA PHE A 57 14.64 -10.09 39.32
C PHE A 57 13.46 -10.62 38.49
N ASN A 58 13.63 -11.81 37.94
CA ASN A 58 12.55 -12.48 37.22
C ASN A 58 11.88 -13.48 38.18
N SER A 59 10.71 -13.13 38.67
CA SER A 59 9.96 -13.96 39.64
C SER A 59 9.47 -15.29 39.08
N TYR A 60 9.47 -15.46 37.74
CA TYR A 60 9.05 -16.69 37.10
C TYR A 60 10.11 -17.80 37.14
N ASN A 61 11.39 -17.45 36.97
CA ASN A 61 12.48 -18.43 36.96
C ASN A 61 13.50 -18.24 38.12
N GLY A 62 13.27 -17.30 39.01
CA GLY A 62 14.13 -17.01 40.16
C GLY A 62 15.49 -16.40 39.84
N TRP A 63 15.74 -16.05 38.57
CA TRP A 63 17.03 -15.51 38.12
C TRP A 63 17.09 -14.00 38.30
N SER A 64 18.20 -13.53 38.85
CA SER A 64 18.56 -12.12 38.90
C SER A 64 19.71 -11.83 37.97
N TYR A 65 19.63 -10.74 37.24
CA TYR A 65 20.70 -10.25 36.37
C TYR A 65 20.85 -8.74 36.53
N ASN A 66 22.08 -8.27 36.39
CA ASN A 66 22.42 -6.87 36.54
C ASN A 66 22.76 -6.29 35.16
N GLU A 67 21.95 -5.41 34.66
CA GLU A 67 22.11 -4.83 33.31
C GLU A 67 21.79 -3.33 33.36
N GLN A 68 22.45 -2.56 32.47
CA GLN A 68 22.15 -1.15 32.30
C GLN A 68 20.71 -0.95 31.84
N TYR A 69 20.00 -0.03 32.47
CA TYR A 69 18.64 0.32 32.07
C TYR A 69 18.65 1.25 30.86
N LEU A 70 18.39 0.71 29.70
CA LEU A 70 18.38 1.43 28.43
C LEU A 70 17.10 2.26 28.17
N GLY A 71 16.16 2.27 29.11
CA GLY A 71 14.85 2.87 28.91
C GLY A 71 13.94 2.04 28.02
N VAL A 72 12.69 2.48 27.90
CA VAL A 72 11.70 1.82 27.03
C VAL A 72 12.16 1.81 25.57
N ILE A 73 12.74 2.91 25.11
CA ILE A 73 13.20 3.05 23.72
C ILE A 73 14.39 2.14 23.44
N GLY A 74 15.42 2.15 24.28
CA GLY A 74 16.58 1.28 24.10
C GLY A 74 16.23 -0.21 24.20
N PHE A 75 15.26 -0.57 25.06
CA PHE A 75 14.73 -1.92 25.12
C PHE A 75 14.06 -2.34 23.81
N LEU A 76 13.24 -1.46 23.19
CA LEU A 76 12.61 -1.71 21.91
C LEU A 76 13.63 -1.82 20.78
N GLU A 77 14.65 -0.96 20.78
CA GLU A 77 15.74 -1.01 19.79
C GLU A 77 16.56 -2.30 19.89
N LYS A 78 16.89 -2.72 21.13
CA LYS A 78 17.59 -3.99 21.39
C LYS A 78 16.75 -5.17 20.90
N LYS A 79 15.45 -5.15 21.16
CA LYS A 79 14.50 -6.16 20.69
C LYS A 79 14.39 -6.17 19.15
N LEU A 80 14.33 -5.00 18.53
CA LEU A 80 14.25 -4.86 17.07
C LEU A 80 15.48 -5.45 16.35
N LYS A 81 16.69 -5.27 16.91
CA LYS A 81 17.93 -5.83 16.36
C LYS A 81 17.97 -7.37 16.37
N ARG A 82 17.29 -7.99 17.33
CA ARG A 82 17.26 -9.45 17.54
C ARG A 82 16.00 -10.12 17.00
N SER A 83 15.03 -9.35 16.52
CA SER A 83 13.72 -9.85 16.13
C SER A 83 13.71 -10.42 14.71
N ASP A 84 12.88 -11.44 14.51
CA ASP A 84 12.50 -11.98 13.20
C ASP A 84 11.54 -11.03 12.44
N VAL A 85 11.14 -11.43 11.23
CA VAL A 85 10.27 -10.60 10.35
C VAL A 85 8.93 -10.29 11.01
N TRP A 86 8.33 -11.27 11.70
CA TRP A 86 7.03 -11.13 12.35
C TRP A 86 7.07 -10.17 13.53
N GLN A 87 8.09 -10.30 14.38
CA GLN A 87 8.31 -9.44 15.55
C GLN A 87 8.63 -8.00 15.11
N ARG A 88 9.34 -7.81 13.97
CA ARG A 88 9.60 -6.48 13.40
C ARG A 88 8.33 -5.78 12.95
N GLU A 89 7.38 -6.49 12.39
CA GLU A 89 6.09 -5.94 12.00
C GLU A 89 5.29 -5.47 13.23
N GLU A 90 5.29 -6.26 14.30
CA GLU A 90 4.66 -5.88 15.56
C GLU A 90 5.33 -4.65 16.20
N LEU A 91 6.67 -4.59 16.22
CA LEU A 91 7.43 -3.46 16.72
C LEU A 91 7.27 -2.21 15.85
N GLY A 92 6.95 -2.37 14.57
CA GLY A 92 6.66 -1.28 13.63
C GLY A 92 5.56 -0.33 14.13
N LYS A 93 4.65 -0.80 14.97
CA LYS A 93 3.59 0.02 15.61
C LYS A 93 4.14 1.14 16.50
N TYR A 94 5.37 0.97 17.01
CA TYR A 94 6.06 1.93 17.89
C TYR A 94 7.05 2.82 17.13
N MET A 95 7.19 2.62 15.81
CA MET A 95 8.11 3.37 14.96
C MET A 95 7.37 4.46 14.19
N ASN A 96 8.00 5.62 14.07
CA ASN A 96 7.56 6.69 13.19
C ASN A 96 8.62 6.92 12.10
N LYS A 97 8.17 7.27 10.91
CA LYS A 97 9.05 7.69 9.82
C LYS A 97 9.21 9.21 9.90
N PHE A 98 10.44 9.68 10.05
CA PHE A 98 10.79 11.09 9.98
C PHE A 98 11.58 11.38 8.72
N LEU A 99 11.44 12.59 8.21
CA LEU A 99 12.32 13.07 7.16
C LEU A 99 13.73 13.24 7.71
N CYS A 100 14.72 12.77 6.98
CA CYS A 100 16.12 12.95 7.35
C CYS A 100 16.44 14.45 7.31
N GLU A 101 16.95 15.01 8.41
CA GLU A 101 17.31 16.45 8.50
C GLU A 101 18.41 16.83 7.51
N ALA A 102 19.41 15.96 7.31
CA ALA A 102 20.54 16.22 6.42
C ALA A 102 20.14 16.32 4.94
N CYS A 103 19.19 15.47 4.47
CA CYS A 103 18.79 15.47 3.06
C CYS A 103 17.34 15.93 2.84
N SER A 104 16.60 16.30 3.90
CA SER A 104 15.20 16.74 3.83
C SER A 104 14.32 15.80 2.98
N GLY A 105 14.60 14.49 3.06
CA GLY A 105 13.86 13.46 2.35
C GLY A 105 14.30 13.20 0.90
N THR A 106 15.29 13.89 0.37
CA THR A 106 15.77 13.68 -1.00
C THR A 106 16.55 12.38 -1.18
N ARG A 107 17.16 11.85 -0.09
CA ARG A 107 18.05 10.68 -0.08
C ARG A 107 19.34 10.89 -0.90
N LEU A 108 19.65 12.12 -1.28
CA LEU A 108 20.77 12.50 -2.10
C LEU A 108 21.65 13.52 -1.37
N LYS A 109 22.94 13.54 -1.70
CA LYS A 109 23.89 14.55 -1.25
C LYS A 109 23.61 15.88 -1.97
N LYS A 110 24.06 17.00 -1.38
CA LYS A 110 23.87 18.34 -1.95
C LYS A 110 24.53 18.48 -3.33
N GLU A 111 25.70 17.85 -3.53
CA GLU A 111 26.44 17.83 -4.80
C GLU A 111 25.63 17.16 -5.92
N ALA A 112 24.94 16.04 -5.60
CA ALA A 112 24.06 15.36 -6.56
C ALA A 112 22.84 16.20 -6.93
N LEU A 113 22.31 17.00 -6.00
CA LEU A 113 21.21 17.92 -6.25
C LEU A 113 21.63 19.19 -7.00
N ALA A 114 22.93 19.48 -7.07
CA ALA A 114 23.47 20.60 -7.87
C ALA A 114 23.36 20.31 -9.37
N VAL A 115 23.35 19.03 -9.79
CA VAL A 115 23.15 18.65 -11.20
C VAL A 115 21.69 18.88 -11.57
N LYS A 116 21.47 19.75 -12.56
CA LYS A 116 20.13 20.15 -13.02
C LYS A 116 20.01 19.99 -14.52
N ILE A 117 18.84 19.52 -14.96
CA ILE A 117 18.41 19.52 -16.35
C ILE A 117 17.21 20.46 -16.43
N HIS A 118 17.27 21.44 -17.31
CA HIS A 118 16.22 22.46 -17.45
C HIS A 118 15.74 22.99 -16.07
N LYS A 119 16.68 23.49 -15.23
CA LYS A 119 16.50 24.06 -13.88
C LYS A 119 15.96 23.11 -12.81
N ARG A 120 15.73 21.83 -13.09
CA ARG A 120 15.23 20.82 -12.13
C ARG A 120 16.29 19.77 -11.84
N HIS A 121 16.42 19.38 -10.58
CA HIS A 121 17.22 18.22 -10.19
C HIS A 121 16.38 16.94 -10.18
N ILE A 122 17.02 15.80 -10.11
CA ILE A 122 16.38 14.48 -10.22
C ILE A 122 15.22 14.29 -9.21
N PHE A 123 15.37 14.82 -8.00
CA PHE A 123 14.33 14.67 -6.99
C PHE A 123 13.06 15.48 -7.29
N ASP A 124 13.16 16.63 -7.95
CA ASP A 124 12.00 17.41 -8.40
C ASP A 124 11.17 16.60 -9.39
N ILE A 125 11.85 15.87 -10.28
CA ILE A 125 11.17 15.04 -11.29
C ILE A 125 10.54 13.81 -10.64
N THR A 126 11.25 13.13 -9.73
CA THR A 126 10.71 11.94 -9.06
C THR A 126 9.53 12.24 -8.11
N LYS A 127 9.41 13.48 -7.66
CA LYS A 127 8.22 13.96 -6.90
C LYS A 127 6.99 14.22 -7.75
N LEU A 128 7.15 14.38 -9.06
CA LEU A 128 6.01 14.52 -9.95
C LEU A 128 5.23 13.19 -10.00
N SER A 129 3.93 13.28 -10.26
CA SER A 129 3.18 12.11 -10.68
C SER A 129 3.67 11.62 -12.05
N ILE A 130 3.55 10.33 -12.32
CA ILE A 130 4.04 9.70 -13.56
C ILE A 130 3.50 10.41 -14.80
N ASP A 131 2.23 10.83 -14.80
CA ASP A 131 1.63 11.61 -15.88
C ASP A 131 2.33 12.97 -16.08
N LYS A 132 2.61 13.70 -14.99
CA LYS A 132 3.32 14.98 -15.05
C LYS A 132 4.79 14.81 -15.42
N ALA A 133 5.44 13.76 -14.91
CA ALA A 133 6.81 13.44 -15.30
C ALA A 133 6.90 13.10 -16.80
N LEU A 134 5.95 12.31 -17.31
CA LEU A 134 5.85 11.97 -18.73
C LEU A 134 5.73 13.22 -19.60
N ASN A 135 4.83 14.16 -19.25
CA ASN A 135 4.66 15.40 -19.99
C ASN A 135 5.94 16.25 -19.95
N TRP A 136 6.59 16.36 -18.78
CA TRP A 136 7.83 17.07 -18.64
C TRP A 136 8.95 16.50 -19.53
N PHE A 137 9.09 15.17 -19.64
CA PHE A 137 10.07 14.55 -20.53
C PHE A 137 9.75 14.76 -22.00
N LYS A 138 8.46 14.79 -22.38
CA LYS A 138 8.05 15.11 -23.78
C LYS A 138 8.38 16.54 -24.18
N GLU A 139 8.22 17.48 -23.24
CA GLU A 139 8.52 18.90 -23.47
C GLU A 139 10.03 19.20 -23.34
N LEU A 140 10.80 18.27 -22.78
CA LEU A 140 12.23 18.48 -22.50
C LEU A 140 13.03 18.68 -23.79
N GLU A 141 12.73 17.96 -24.86
CA GLU A 141 13.46 18.03 -26.12
C GLU A 141 13.43 19.44 -26.74
N GLU A 142 12.34 20.17 -26.55
CA GLU A 142 12.20 21.55 -27.03
C GLU A 142 13.12 22.54 -26.30
N ASN A 143 13.55 22.17 -25.10
CA ASN A 143 14.33 23.00 -24.18
C ASN A 143 15.83 22.60 -24.12
N LEU A 144 16.27 21.65 -24.94
CA LEU A 144 17.66 21.20 -25.01
C LEU A 144 18.37 21.78 -26.22
N SER A 145 19.68 22.05 -26.08
CA SER A 145 20.54 22.38 -27.21
C SER A 145 20.70 21.19 -28.16
N GLU A 146 21.04 21.41 -29.42
CA GLU A 146 21.23 20.33 -30.40
C GLU A 146 22.25 19.27 -29.94
N TYR A 147 23.34 19.68 -29.33
CA TYR A 147 24.34 18.77 -28.74
C TYR A 147 23.72 17.90 -27.62
N GLN A 148 22.91 18.51 -26.74
CA GLN A 148 22.21 17.76 -25.65
C GLN A 148 21.17 16.81 -26.21
N LYS A 149 20.44 17.17 -27.27
CA LYS A 149 19.47 16.29 -27.94
C LYS A 149 20.15 15.04 -28.50
N ILE A 150 21.30 15.19 -29.19
CA ILE A 150 22.03 14.05 -29.74
C ILE A 150 22.44 13.07 -28.63
N ILE A 151 22.95 13.54 -27.50
CA ILE A 151 23.36 12.70 -26.37
C ILE A 151 22.19 12.06 -25.67
N SER A 152 21.09 12.80 -25.45
CA SER A 152 19.99 12.37 -24.59
C SER A 152 18.88 11.61 -25.32
N SER A 153 18.80 11.69 -26.66
CA SER A 153 17.67 11.20 -27.45
C SER A 153 17.28 9.75 -27.12
N ARG A 154 18.25 8.84 -27.08
CA ARG A 154 18.00 7.43 -26.76
C ARG A 154 17.51 7.23 -25.34
N ILE A 155 18.12 7.95 -24.37
CA ILE A 155 17.79 7.87 -22.95
C ILE A 155 16.41 8.45 -22.68
N VAL A 156 16.12 9.63 -23.23
CA VAL A 156 14.83 10.31 -23.06
C VAL A 156 13.71 9.48 -23.70
N LYS A 157 13.93 8.92 -24.89
CA LYS A 157 12.97 8.01 -25.53
C LYS A 157 12.63 6.81 -24.63
N GLU A 158 13.64 6.15 -24.08
CA GLU A 158 13.42 4.99 -23.19
C GLU A 158 12.66 5.39 -21.91
N ILE A 159 12.97 6.54 -21.31
CA ILE A 159 12.23 7.06 -20.16
C ILE A 159 10.77 7.36 -20.52
N ILE A 160 10.53 8.00 -21.66
CA ILE A 160 9.17 8.30 -22.16
C ILE A 160 8.38 6.99 -22.39
N ASP A 161 8.99 5.97 -22.98
CA ASP A 161 8.36 4.70 -23.25
C ASP A 161 7.97 4.00 -21.92
N ARG A 162 8.85 3.96 -20.94
CA ARG A 162 8.57 3.37 -19.62
C ARG A 162 7.53 4.16 -18.83
N LEU A 163 7.58 5.49 -18.82
CA LEU A 163 6.58 6.33 -18.17
C LEU A 163 5.22 6.24 -18.84
N SER A 164 5.20 6.21 -20.18
CA SER A 164 3.98 6.01 -20.98
C SER A 164 3.33 4.69 -20.63
N PHE A 165 4.12 3.64 -20.49
CA PHE A 165 3.62 2.33 -20.09
C PHE A 165 3.01 2.35 -18.70
N LEU A 166 3.72 2.89 -17.69
CA LEU A 166 3.19 3.04 -16.33
C LEU A 166 1.87 3.84 -16.32
N ASN A 167 1.76 4.87 -17.15
CA ASN A 167 0.54 5.65 -17.28
C ASN A 167 -0.60 4.83 -17.92
N ASN A 168 -0.28 4.01 -18.92
CA ASN A 168 -1.25 3.18 -19.63
C ASN A 168 -1.82 2.04 -18.76
N VAL A 169 -1.05 1.53 -17.80
CA VAL A 169 -1.56 0.55 -16.82
C VAL A 169 -2.26 1.21 -15.62
N GLY A 170 -2.62 2.51 -15.73
CA GLY A 170 -3.41 3.22 -14.73
C GLY A 170 -2.62 3.68 -13.50
N LEU A 171 -1.28 3.80 -13.59
CA LEU A 171 -0.41 4.24 -12.50
C LEU A 171 0.01 5.72 -12.62
N GLY A 172 -0.58 6.49 -13.53
CA GLY A 172 -0.23 7.88 -13.82
C GLY A 172 -0.24 8.81 -12.60
N TYR A 173 -1.06 8.50 -11.60
CA TYR A 173 -1.16 9.28 -10.36
C TYR A 173 -0.03 9.02 -9.35
N LEU A 174 0.74 7.94 -9.48
CA LEU A 174 1.83 7.61 -8.57
C LEU A 174 3.04 8.51 -8.78
N GLN A 175 3.80 8.72 -7.71
CA GLN A 175 5.09 9.40 -7.74
C GLN A 175 6.22 8.36 -7.73
N LEU A 176 7.28 8.57 -8.52
CA LEU A 176 8.45 7.69 -8.53
C LEU A 176 9.18 7.67 -7.19
N SER A 177 9.09 8.74 -6.41
CA SER A 177 9.67 8.84 -5.05
C SER A 177 8.89 8.08 -3.99
N ARG A 178 7.70 7.54 -4.31
CA ARG A 178 6.85 6.82 -3.35
C ARG A 178 7.51 5.52 -2.89
N SER A 179 7.46 5.26 -1.58
CA SER A 179 8.00 4.02 -1.02
C SER A 179 7.18 2.81 -1.47
N SER A 180 7.87 1.74 -1.91
CA SER A 180 7.25 0.47 -2.31
C SER A 180 6.38 -0.15 -1.21
N THR A 181 6.73 0.05 0.06
CA THR A 181 5.96 -0.45 1.21
C THR A 181 4.58 0.19 1.36
N THR A 182 4.30 1.27 0.62
CA THR A 182 3.00 1.97 0.64
C THR A 182 2.13 1.63 -0.56
N LEU A 183 2.61 0.77 -1.45
CA LEU A 183 1.87 0.35 -2.65
C LEU A 183 0.84 -0.72 -2.28
N SER A 184 -0.32 -0.66 -2.91
CA SER A 184 -1.29 -1.75 -2.87
C SER A 184 -0.80 -2.96 -3.69
N GLY A 185 -1.37 -4.15 -3.45
CA GLY A 185 -1.05 -5.35 -4.22
C GLY A 185 -1.19 -5.13 -5.74
N GLY A 186 -2.30 -4.57 -6.19
CA GLY A 186 -2.53 -4.27 -7.60
C GLY A 186 -1.59 -3.21 -8.17
N GLU A 187 -1.19 -2.17 -7.39
CA GLU A 187 -0.17 -1.21 -7.83
C GLU A 187 1.18 -1.90 -8.02
N SER A 188 1.60 -2.74 -7.06
CA SER A 188 2.86 -3.48 -7.14
C SER A 188 2.92 -4.43 -8.33
N GLN A 189 1.83 -5.14 -8.59
CA GLN A 189 1.70 -6.05 -9.73
C GLN A 189 1.82 -5.31 -11.07
N ARG A 190 1.14 -4.16 -11.22
CA ARG A 190 1.23 -3.34 -12.43
C ARG A 190 2.60 -2.70 -12.63
N ILE A 191 3.31 -2.30 -11.56
CA ILE A 191 4.71 -1.85 -11.66
C ILE A 191 5.62 -2.99 -12.15
N ARG A 192 5.43 -4.21 -11.63
CA ARG A 192 6.18 -5.38 -12.08
C ARG A 192 5.90 -5.67 -13.55
N LEU A 193 4.64 -5.64 -13.97
CA LEU A 193 4.23 -5.75 -15.37
C LEU A 193 4.93 -4.68 -16.24
N ALA A 194 4.90 -3.43 -15.79
CA ALA A 194 5.56 -2.32 -16.50
C ALA A 194 7.07 -2.53 -16.69
N SER A 195 7.74 -3.06 -15.66
CA SER A 195 9.18 -3.31 -15.74
C SER A 195 9.53 -4.46 -16.70
N GLN A 196 8.68 -5.47 -16.80
CA GLN A 196 8.85 -6.60 -17.72
C GLN A 196 8.68 -6.18 -19.19
N ILE A 197 7.69 -5.35 -19.45
CA ILE A 197 7.35 -4.91 -20.81
C ILE A 197 8.32 -3.84 -21.33
N GLY A 198 8.79 -2.95 -20.45
CA GLY A 198 9.78 -1.92 -20.80
C GLY A 198 11.13 -2.48 -21.28
N SER A 199 11.31 -3.80 -21.21
CA SER A 199 12.52 -4.45 -21.74
C SER A 199 12.56 -4.57 -23.28
N GLY A 200 11.41 -4.32 -23.96
CA GLY A 200 11.34 -4.43 -25.44
C GLY A 200 11.60 -5.83 -25.99
N LEU A 201 11.52 -6.87 -25.15
CA LEU A 201 11.75 -8.25 -25.54
C LEU A 201 10.65 -8.72 -26.50
N THR A 202 11.04 -9.45 -27.53
CA THR A 202 10.17 -10.11 -28.52
C THR A 202 10.31 -11.62 -28.40
N GLY A 203 9.26 -12.38 -28.76
CA GLY A 203 9.27 -13.84 -28.64
C GLY A 203 9.20 -14.38 -27.21
N VAL A 204 8.70 -13.57 -26.28
CA VAL A 204 8.59 -13.91 -24.85
C VAL A 204 7.16 -14.33 -24.50
N LEU A 205 7.03 -15.27 -23.56
CA LEU A 205 5.76 -15.62 -22.94
C LEU A 205 5.54 -14.80 -21.65
N TYR A 206 4.49 -13.98 -21.65
CA TYR A 206 4.02 -13.25 -20.48
C TYR A 206 2.85 -14.01 -19.83
N VAL A 207 2.96 -14.31 -18.54
CA VAL A 207 1.89 -14.91 -17.75
C VAL A 207 1.48 -13.94 -16.67
N LEU A 208 0.21 -13.54 -16.67
CA LEU A 208 -0.35 -12.52 -15.79
C LEU A 208 -1.56 -13.08 -15.05
N ASP A 209 -1.59 -12.85 -13.76
CA ASP A 209 -2.68 -13.26 -12.87
C ASP A 209 -3.46 -12.03 -12.41
N GLU A 210 -4.73 -11.94 -12.81
CA GLU A 210 -5.67 -10.84 -12.50
C GLU A 210 -5.09 -9.41 -12.63
N PRO A 211 -4.47 -9.03 -13.77
CA PRO A 211 -3.86 -7.72 -13.92
C PRO A 211 -4.86 -6.56 -13.87
N SER A 212 -6.15 -6.81 -14.06
CA SER A 212 -7.24 -5.82 -13.95
C SER A 212 -7.65 -5.51 -12.52
N ILE A 213 -7.19 -6.30 -11.52
CA ILE A 213 -7.64 -6.16 -10.13
C ILE A 213 -7.45 -4.75 -9.59
N GLY A 214 -8.53 -4.18 -9.04
CA GLY A 214 -8.54 -2.83 -8.48
C GLY A 214 -8.47 -1.69 -9.50
N LEU A 215 -8.57 -1.99 -10.81
CA LEU A 215 -8.73 -0.96 -11.84
C LEU A 215 -10.17 -0.46 -11.91
N HIS A 216 -10.30 0.79 -12.28
CA HIS A 216 -11.58 1.34 -12.76
C HIS A 216 -11.78 0.93 -14.22
N GLN A 217 -13.02 0.71 -14.68
CA GLN A 217 -13.32 0.31 -16.07
C GLN A 217 -12.61 1.17 -17.13
N ARG A 218 -12.51 2.48 -16.92
CA ARG A 218 -11.77 3.38 -17.81
C ARG A 218 -10.30 3.00 -17.98
N ASP A 219 -9.66 2.56 -16.90
CA ASP A 219 -8.23 2.21 -16.90
C ASP A 219 -8.03 0.78 -17.42
N ASN A 220 -9.05 -0.10 -17.27
CA ASN A 220 -9.04 -1.45 -17.83
C ASN A 220 -8.90 -1.45 -19.36
N LYS A 221 -9.59 -0.56 -20.04
CA LYS A 221 -9.46 -0.39 -21.51
C LYS A 221 -8.03 -0.06 -21.94
N LYS A 222 -7.30 0.73 -21.15
CA LYS A 222 -5.89 1.04 -21.42
C LYS A 222 -5.01 -0.18 -21.20
N LEU A 223 -5.28 -0.97 -20.15
CA LEU A 223 -4.58 -2.23 -19.89
C LEU A 223 -4.75 -3.20 -21.06
N ILE A 224 -5.99 -3.45 -21.49
CA ILE A 224 -6.30 -4.32 -22.65
C ILE A 224 -5.54 -3.86 -23.90
N LYS A 225 -5.56 -2.56 -24.22
CA LYS A 225 -4.81 -2.01 -25.36
C LYS A 225 -3.31 -2.28 -25.23
N THR A 226 -2.79 -2.23 -24.02
CA THR A 226 -1.37 -2.47 -23.76
C THR A 226 -1.02 -3.95 -23.93
N LEU A 227 -1.87 -4.87 -23.44
CA LEU A 227 -1.69 -6.32 -23.61
C LEU A 227 -1.74 -6.71 -25.11
N LYS A 228 -2.66 -6.13 -25.88
CA LYS A 228 -2.72 -6.32 -27.34
C LYS A 228 -1.45 -5.81 -28.03
N LYS A 229 -0.95 -4.64 -27.63
CA LYS A 229 0.32 -4.12 -28.18
C LYS A 229 1.50 -5.06 -27.90
N LEU A 230 1.54 -5.69 -26.71
CA LEU A 230 2.56 -6.69 -26.41
C LEU A 230 2.50 -7.89 -27.33
N ARG A 231 1.29 -8.45 -27.54
CA ARG A 231 1.06 -9.52 -28.49
C ARG A 231 1.51 -9.13 -29.90
N ASP A 232 1.15 -7.93 -30.35
CA ASP A 232 1.46 -7.43 -31.69
C ASP A 232 2.98 -7.22 -31.91
N LEU A 233 3.77 -7.12 -30.85
CA LEU A 233 5.24 -7.14 -30.88
C LEU A 233 5.84 -8.55 -31.04
N GLY A 234 5.03 -9.58 -31.28
CA GLY A 234 5.49 -10.96 -31.46
C GLY A 234 5.63 -11.75 -30.17
N ASN A 235 4.96 -11.34 -29.08
CA ASN A 235 4.94 -12.05 -27.81
C ASN A 235 3.67 -12.90 -27.65
N SER A 236 3.75 -13.92 -26.79
CA SER A 236 2.58 -14.63 -26.30
C SER A 236 2.16 -14.05 -24.93
N VAL A 237 0.86 -13.81 -24.76
CA VAL A 237 0.33 -13.24 -23.51
C VAL A 237 -0.78 -14.16 -22.98
N ILE A 238 -0.55 -14.78 -21.85
CA ILE A 238 -1.54 -15.58 -21.12
C ILE A 238 -2.01 -14.76 -19.91
N VAL A 239 -3.32 -14.61 -19.78
CA VAL A 239 -3.92 -13.81 -18.70
C VAL A 239 -4.97 -14.66 -18.00
N VAL A 240 -4.87 -14.79 -16.69
CA VAL A 240 -5.94 -15.30 -15.84
C VAL A 240 -6.83 -14.11 -15.47
N GLU A 241 -8.09 -14.13 -15.88
CA GLU A 241 -8.98 -12.98 -15.71
C GLU A 241 -10.44 -13.36 -15.47
N HIS A 242 -11.15 -12.46 -14.79
CA HIS A 242 -12.58 -12.55 -14.51
C HIS A 242 -13.35 -11.35 -15.06
N ASP A 243 -12.66 -10.39 -15.64
CA ASP A 243 -13.25 -9.20 -16.23
C ASP A 243 -13.81 -9.49 -17.63
N GLU A 244 -15.08 -9.18 -17.82
CA GLU A 244 -15.78 -9.45 -19.07
C GLU A 244 -15.15 -8.73 -20.28
N GLU A 245 -14.73 -7.46 -20.13
CA GLU A 245 -14.12 -6.70 -21.24
C GLU A 245 -12.80 -7.34 -21.67
N THR A 246 -12.02 -7.84 -20.72
CA THR A 246 -10.74 -8.52 -20.99
C THR A 246 -10.96 -9.87 -21.67
N ILE A 247 -11.91 -10.68 -21.18
CA ILE A 247 -12.26 -11.96 -21.78
C ILE A 247 -12.75 -11.77 -23.23
N ARG A 248 -13.65 -10.83 -23.47
CA ARG A 248 -14.15 -10.52 -24.82
C ARG A 248 -13.07 -9.99 -25.76
N ALA A 249 -12.03 -9.36 -25.23
CA ALA A 249 -10.94 -8.78 -26.00
C ALA A 249 -9.83 -9.76 -26.36
N SER A 250 -9.82 -10.97 -25.77
CA SER A 250 -8.81 -12.00 -26.02
C SER A 250 -9.03 -12.69 -27.37
N ASP A 251 -7.96 -13.22 -27.91
CA ASP A 251 -7.99 -13.97 -29.19
C ASP A 251 -8.44 -15.43 -28.97
N TYR A 252 -8.09 -16.00 -27.82
CA TYR A 252 -8.40 -17.38 -27.44
C TYR A 252 -8.74 -17.43 -25.94
N ILE A 253 -9.76 -18.22 -25.60
CA ILE A 253 -10.27 -18.38 -24.24
C ILE A 253 -10.18 -19.85 -23.88
N ILE A 254 -9.73 -20.14 -22.66
CA ILE A 254 -9.76 -21.46 -22.03
C ILE A 254 -10.61 -21.31 -20.76
N ASP A 255 -11.77 -21.94 -20.73
CA ASP A 255 -12.68 -21.93 -19.59
C ASP A 255 -12.50 -23.18 -18.75
N ILE A 256 -12.10 -22.98 -17.48
CA ILE A 256 -11.79 -24.04 -16.52
C ILE A 256 -12.89 -24.08 -15.46
N GLY A 257 -13.44 -25.25 -15.19
CA GLY A 257 -14.53 -25.44 -14.23
C GLY A 257 -14.87 -26.93 -14.06
N LEU A 258 -16.14 -27.29 -13.74
CA LEU A 258 -17.35 -26.45 -13.52
C LEU A 258 -17.37 -25.75 -12.17
N GLU A 259 -16.80 -26.37 -11.15
CA GLU A 259 -16.84 -25.94 -9.75
C GLU A 259 -15.39 -25.72 -9.25
N ALA A 260 -15.25 -25.45 -7.97
CA ALA A 260 -13.94 -25.28 -7.33
C ALA A 260 -13.48 -26.60 -6.63
N GLY A 261 -12.20 -26.67 -6.30
CA GLY A 261 -11.61 -27.77 -5.56
C GLY A 261 -11.64 -29.10 -6.32
N VAL A 262 -12.10 -30.16 -5.69
CA VAL A 262 -12.09 -31.54 -6.25
C VAL A 262 -12.95 -31.66 -7.52
N ASN A 263 -13.99 -30.88 -7.65
CA ASN A 263 -14.92 -30.89 -8.79
C ASN A 263 -14.50 -29.92 -9.91
N GLY A 264 -13.41 -29.17 -9.73
CA GLY A 264 -12.88 -28.25 -10.70
C GLY A 264 -11.75 -28.86 -11.53
N GLY A 265 -10.99 -28.01 -12.22
CA GLY A 265 -9.76 -28.37 -12.92
C GLY A 265 -9.95 -29.02 -14.29
N ASN A 266 -11.16 -29.07 -14.82
CA ASN A 266 -11.45 -29.55 -16.17
C ASN A 266 -11.57 -28.39 -17.17
N VAL A 267 -11.08 -28.56 -18.38
CA VAL A 267 -11.37 -27.64 -19.48
C VAL A 267 -12.80 -27.89 -19.94
N ILE A 268 -13.67 -26.90 -19.75
CA ILE A 268 -15.10 -26.96 -20.10
C ILE A 268 -15.34 -26.50 -21.52
N ALA A 269 -14.63 -25.44 -21.91
CA ALA A 269 -14.69 -24.88 -23.25
C ALA A 269 -13.36 -24.23 -23.61
N GLU A 270 -13.01 -24.28 -24.88
CA GLU A 270 -11.84 -23.58 -25.42
C GLU A 270 -12.12 -23.07 -26.84
N GLY A 271 -11.48 -21.98 -27.24
CA GLY A 271 -11.64 -21.41 -28.56
C GLY A 271 -11.75 -19.89 -28.53
N ASN A 272 -12.19 -19.33 -29.66
CA ASN A 272 -12.51 -17.92 -29.75
C ASN A 272 -13.85 -17.60 -29.06
N LEU A 273 -14.17 -16.30 -28.91
CA LEU A 273 -15.38 -15.85 -28.22
C LEU A 273 -16.66 -16.49 -28.76
N ASP A 274 -16.82 -16.62 -30.08
CA ASP A 274 -18.02 -17.19 -30.70
C ASP A 274 -18.18 -18.67 -30.42
N GLN A 275 -17.09 -19.42 -30.30
CA GLN A 275 -17.07 -20.83 -29.92
C GLN A 275 -17.43 -21.01 -28.44
N ILE A 276 -16.91 -20.16 -27.57
CA ILE A 276 -17.22 -20.19 -26.14
C ILE A 276 -18.70 -19.91 -25.91
N ILE A 277 -19.26 -18.85 -26.49
CA ILE A 277 -20.68 -18.46 -26.31
C ILE A 277 -21.64 -19.56 -26.71
N LYS A 278 -21.30 -20.40 -27.67
CA LYS A 278 -22.12 -21.53 -28.14
C LYS A 278 -22.08 -22.74 -27.18
N ASN A 279 -21.15 -22.77 -26.24
CA ASN A 279 -21.00 -23.89 -25.31
C ASN A 279 -22.00 -23.83 -24.15
N LYS A 280 -23.04 -24.65 -24.20
CA LYS A 280 -24.11 -24.69 -23.17
C LYS A 280 -23.67 -25.18 -21.78
N LYS A 281 -22.50 -25.85 -21.68
CA LYS A 281 -21.98 -26.35 -20.39
C LYS A 281 -21.21 -25.28 -19.64
N SER A 282 -20.66 -24.29 -20.33
CA SER A 282 -19.89 -23.21 -19.73
C SER A 282 -20.82 -22.20 -19.03
N ILE A 283 -20.55 -21.93 -17.75
CA ILE A 283 -21.22 -20.87 -16.99
C ILE A 283 -20.73 -19.52 -17.50
N THR A 284 -19.47 -19.38 -17.80
CA THR A 284 -18.85 -18.20 -18.40
C THR A 284 -19.56 -17.84 -19.71
N ALA A 285 -19.81 -18.82 -20.57
CA ALA A 285 -20.54 -18.62 -21.82
C ALA A 285 -21.95 -18.03 -21.61
N LYS A 286 -22.68 -18.52 -20.60
CA LYS A 286 -24.04 -18.06 -20.28
C LYS A 286 -24.07 -16.60 -19.83
N TYR A 287 -23.06 -16.14 -19.10
CA TYR A 287 -22.91 -14.73 -18.75
C TYR A 287 -22.48 -13.89 -19.96
N LEU A 288 -21.53 -14.36 -20.76
CA LEU A 288 -21.08 -13.66 -21.96
C LEU A 288 -22.19 -13.55 -23.03
N SER A 289 -23.11 -14.50 -23.10
CA SER A 289 -24.27 -14.47 -24.01
C SER A 289 -25.47 -13.68 -23.45
N ASN A 290 -25.39 -13.17 -22.22
CA ASN A 290 -26.52 -12.59 -21.47
C ASN A 290 -27.70 -13.54 -21.23
N GLU A 291 -27.49 -14.84 -21.35
CA GLU A 291 -28.48 -15.87 -20.96
C GLU A 291 -28.66 -15.89 -19.43
N LEU A 292 -27.56 -15.71 -18.70
CA LEU A 292 -27.56 -15.47 -17.25
C LEU A 292 -27.20 -14.01 -16.97
N ASP A 293 -27.97 -13.38 -16.10
CA ASP A 293 -27.72 -12.03 -15.61
C ASP A 293 -27.85 -11.96 -14.09
N VAL A 294 -27.11 -11.08 -13.46
CA VAL A 294 -27.22 -10.82 -12.01
C VAL A 294 -28.46 -9.98 -11.77
N LYS A 295 -29.54 -10.61 -11.31
CA LYS A 295 -30.80 -9.93 -11.00
C LYS A 295 -30.59 -8.90 -9.89
N VAL A 296 -30.69 -7.63 -10.23
CA VAL A 296 -30.65 -6.53 -9.26
C VAL A 296 -32.05 -6.29 -8.71
N SER A 297 -32.22 -6.34 -7.39
CA SER A 297 -33.51 -6.00 -6.75
C SER A 297 -33.89 -4.55 -7.07
N LYS A 298 -35.11 -4.35 -7.58
CA LYS A 298 -35.67 -3.02 -7.86
C LYS A 298 -36.01 -2.24 -6.59
N LYS A 299 -36.26 -2.91 -5.47
CA LYS A 299 -36.55 -2.28 -4.16
C LYS A 299 -35.28 -2.27 -3.32
N ARG A 300 -34.81 -1.09 -2.97
CA ARG A 300 -33.71 -0.87 -2.05
C ARG A 300 -34.27 -0.20 -0.80
N ASN A 301 -34.14 -0.84 0.35
CA ASN A 301 -34.46 -0.20 1.63
C ASN A 301 -33.33 0.77 1.96
N LEU A 302 -33.64 2.04 1.93
CA LEU A 302 -32.72 3.12 2.37
C LEU A 302 -33.24 3.62 3.72
N GLU A 303 -32.70 3.09 4.82
CA GLU A 303 -32.82 3.76 6.11
C GLU A 303 -31.94 5.02 6.07
N ARG A 304 -32.56 6.19 6.18
CA ARG A 304 -31.87 7.48 6.07
C ARG A 304 -31.70 8.21 7.41
N ASP A 305 -32.37 7.75 8.45
CA ASP A 305 -32.47 8.47 9.72
C ASP A 305 -31.25 8.27 10.63
N ASN A 306 -30.62 7.09 10.54
CA ASN A 306 -29.43 6.77 11.30
C ASN A 306 -28.19 6.80 10.38
N PHE A 307 -27.20 7.64 10.71
CA PHE A 307 -25.98 7.76 9.91
C PHE A 307 -24.76 8.12 10.76
N ILE A 308 -23.60 7.72 10.27
CA ILE A 308 -22.30 8.21 10.72
C ILE A 308 -21.89 9.37 9.82
N GLN A 309 -21.54 10.51 10.40
CA GLN A 309 -21.10 11.68 9.65
C GLN A 309 -19.60 11.90 9.83
N VAL A 310 -18.88 12.02 8.73
CA VAL A 310 -17.51 12.52 8.67
C VAL A 310 -17.57 13.96 8.19
N LYS A 311 -16.94 14.88 8.94
CA LYS A 311 -16.83 16.30 8.60
C LYS A 311 -15.38 16.71 8.47
N GLY A 312 -15.05 17.46 7.42
CA GLY A 312 -13.75 18.08 7.27
C GLY A 312 -12.59 17.13 6.98
N ALA A 313 -12.81 15.98 6.33
CA ALA A 313 -11.75 15.04 6.02
C ALA A 313 -10.73 15.62 5.02
N LYS A 314 -9.46 15.74 5.44
CA LYS A 314 -8.35 16.36 4.68
C LYS A 314 -7.14 15.44 4.55
N GLY A 315 -7.24 14.17 4.95
CA GLY A 315 -6.11 13.22 4.86
C GLY A 315 -5.69 12.95 3.42
N ASN A 316 -4.39 12.89 3.15
CA ASN A 316 -3.82 12.64 1.83
C ASN A 316 -4.39 13.59 0.74
N ASN A 317 -5.11 13.04 -0.25
CA ASN A 317 -5.71 13.81 -1.34
C ASN A 317 -7.15 14.27 -1.09
N LEU A 318 -7.71 14.06 0.11
CA LEU A 318 -9.06 14.47 0.45
C LEU A 318 -9.16 16.00 0.59
N LYS A 319 -10.16 16.59 -0.05
CA LYS A 319 -10.35 18.05 -0.15
C LYS A 319 -11.47 18.54 0.79
N ASN A 320 -11.27 18.40 2.10
CA ASN A 320 -12.23 18.86 3.12
C ASN A 320 -13.62 18.23 2.95
N ILE A 321 -13.67 16.91 2.83
CA ILE A 321 -14.89 16.19 2.48
C ILE A 321 -15.82 16.09 3.68
N ASN A 322 -17.12 16.39 3.44
CA ASN A 322 -18.22 16.14 4.35
C ASN A 322 -19.12 15.07 3.75
N ILE A 323 -19.32 13.94 4.46
CA ILE A 323 -20.10 12.82 3.98
C ILE A 323 -20.85 12.14 5.11
N LYS A 324 -22.05 11.63 4.81
CA LYS A 324 -22.88 10.80 5.69
C LYS A 324 -22.89 9.38 5.19
N PHE A 325 -22.70 8.42 6.08
CA PHE A 325 -22.80 6.98 5.84
C PHE A 325 -24.06 6.48 6.53
N PRO A 326 -25.15 6.19 5.81
CA PRO A 326 -26.35 5.66 6.42
C PRO A 326 -26.07 4.28 7.03
N LEU A 327 -26.53 4.06 8.28
CA LEU A 327 -26.39 2.78 8.94
C LEU A 327 -27.38 1.76 8.36
N ASN A 328 -27.18 0.49 8.66
CA ASN A 328 -28.00 -0.64 8.18
C ASN A 328 -28.14 -0.72 6.65
N ASN A 329 -27.20 -0.15 5.92
CA ASN A 329 -27.17 -0.19 4.47
C ASN A 329 -25.88 -0.83 3.94
N PHE A 330 -25.96 -1.48 2.80
CA PHE A 330 -24.79 -1.88 2.03
C PHE A 330 -24.30 -0.67 1.21
N ILE A 331 -23.13 -0.15 1.57
CA ILE A 331 -22.58 1.06 0.98
C ILE A 331 -21.34 0.72 0.14
N CYS A 332 -21.37 1.08 -1.13
CA CYS A 332 -20.23 0.94 -2.04
C CYS A 332 -19.51 2.28 -2.22
N ILE A 333 -18.19 2.29 -1.99
CA ILE A 333 -17.31 3.43 -2.25
C ILE A 333 -16.55 3.17 -3.54
N THR A 334 -16.88 3.90 -4.57
CA THR A 334 -16.35 3.71 -5.94
C THR A 334 -15.57 4.92 -6.43
N GLY A 335 -14.85 4.76 -7.51
CA GLY A 335 -14.04 5.78 -8.17
C GLY A 335 -12.69 5.25 -8.66
N VAL A 336 -11.97 6.06 -9.41
CA VAL A 336 -10.67 5.70 -10.02
C VAL A 336 -9.61 5.31 -8.97
N SER A 337 -8.60 4.53 -9.38
CA SER A 337 -7.43 4.24 -8.53
C SER A 337 -6.75 5.53 -8.10
N GLY A 338 -6.28 5.61 -6.84
CA GLY A 338 -5.73 6.85 -6.28
C GLY A 338 -6.76 7.94 -5.94
N GLY A 339 -8.07 7.73 -6.16
CA GLY A 339 -9.13 8.73 -5.89
C GLY A 339 -9.39 9.05 -4.40
N GLY A 340 -8.70 8.40 -3.45
CA GLY A 340 -8.84 8.68 -2.02
C GLY A 340 -9.83 7.78 -1.28
N LYS A 341 -10.34 6.70 -1.90
CA LYS A 341 -11.28 5.77 -1.29
C LYS A 341 -10.77 5.18 0.03
N SER A 342 -9.58 4.61 0.03
CA SER A 342 -8.93 4.04 1.23
C SER A 342 -8.58 5.12 2.24
N SER A 343 -8.18 6.32 1.81
CA SER A 343 -7.92 7.46 2.69
C SER A 343 -9.18 7.88 3.46
N LEU A 344 -10.34 7.86 2.80
CA LEU A 344 -11.61 8.19 3.45
C LEU A 344 -12.06 7.09 4.41
N ILE A 345 -12.04 5.83 3.99
CA ILE A 345 -12.62 4.73 4.76
C ILE A 345 -11.66 4.20 5.81
N ILE A 346 -10.45 3.80 5.39
CA ILE A 346 -9.50 3.13 6.29
C ILE A 346 -8.77 4.16 7.15
N GLU A 347 -8.17 5.17 6.52
CA GLU A 347 -7.31 6.12 7.23
C GLU A 347 -8.09 7.19 8.03
N THR A 348 -9.32 7.49 7.63
CA THR A 348 -10.14 8.50 8.31
C THR A 348 -11.26 7.86 9.14
N LEU A 349 -12.24 7.22 8.50
CA LEU A 349 -13.44 6.73 9.18
C LEU A 349 -13.11 5.61 10.17
N TYR A 350 -12.43 4.55 9.72
CA TYR A 350 -12.11 3.39 10.55
C TYR A 350 -11.23 3.79 11.74
N LYS A 351 -10.15 4.55 11.51
CA LYS A 351 -9.27 4.99 12.61
C LYS A 351 -9.99 5.88 13.62
N ALA A 352 -10.83 6.80 13.14
CA ALA A 352 -11.61 7.68 14.03
C ALA A 352 -12.61 6.89 14.89
N LEU A 353 -13.33 5.93 14.30
CA LEU A 353 -14.27 5.08 15.02
C LEU A 353 -13.57 4.14 16.00
N SER A 354 -12.50 3.47 15.57
CA SER A 354 -11.71 2.59 16.44
C SER A 354 -11.16 3.34 17.66
N LYS A 355 -10.71 4.57 17.48
CA LYS A 355 -10.26 5.42 18.59
C LYS A 355 -11.42 5.80 19.52
N LYS A 356 -12.57 6.14 18.96
CA LYS A 356 -13.72 6.61 19.74
C LYS A 356 -14.45 5.49 20.46
N ILE A 357 -14.60 4.31 19.84
CA ILE A 357 -15.40 3.20 20.38
C ILE A 357 -14.53 2.24 21.18
N ASN A 358 -13.37 1.86 20.65
CA ASN A 358 -12.52 0.81 21.21
C ASN A 358 -11.31 1.36 21.99
N ASN A 359 -11.20 2.69 22.20
CA ASN A 359 -10.03 3.35 22.78
C ASN A 359 -8.71 2.90 22.14
N SER A 360 -8.71 2.51 20.86
CA SER A 360 -7.54 2.01 20.19
C SER A 360 -6.54 3.14 19.90
N ASN A 361 -5.25 2.85 20.06
CA ASN A 361 -4.16 3.78 19.76
C ASN A 361 -3.72 3.72 18.28
N LEU A 362 -4.63 3.36 17.35
CA LEU A 362 -4.34 3.39 15.92
C LEU A 362 -4.03 4.83 15.48
N LYS A 363 -2.81 5.04 15.00
CA LYS A 363 -2.35 6.34 14.45
C LYS A 363 -2.73 6.48 12.99
#